data_afdf64962407750fa50b212a6e9fd2a8
#
_entry.id   afdf64962407750fa50b212a6e9fd2a8
#
_cell.length_a   1.000
_cell.length_b   1.000
_cell.length_c   1.000
_cell.angle_alpha   90.00
_cell.angle_beta   90.00
_cell.angle_gamma   90.00
#
_symmetry.space_group_name_H-M   'P 1'
#
loop_
_entity.id
_entity.type
_entity.pdbx_description
1 polymer ?
#
loop_
_entity_poly.entity_id
_entity_poly.type
_entity_poly.pdbx_seq_one_letter_code
_entity_poly.pdbx_strand_id
1 'polypeptide(L)'
;GFTDVLLQNGAKKVYSVDVGYGQLAWSLRQNERVVNMERTNIRYISSEQIPEPIDMAVMDLSFISIKLVLPAVCSLLKDGGDLVCLIKPQFEAGREEVGKKGVVRDKGVHLSVIESILNFAPSVGMTVMGLDFSPIKGPEGNIEYLCYMKKGSFDAPIIDAQAIVEASHEKL
;
A
#
# COMPACT_ATOMS: atom_id res chain seq x y z
N GLY A 1 -7.44 11.51 -3.64
CA GLY A 1 -6.75 10.31 -3.15
C GLY A 1 -7.58 9.05 -3.28
N PHE A 2 -7.12 7.97 -2.72
CA PHE A 2 -7.77 6.65 -2.86
C PHE A 2 -9.20 6.61 -2.32
N THR A 3 -9.50 7.30 -1.22
CA THR A 3 -10.87 7.36 -0.68
C THR A 3 -11.86 7.86 -1.73
N ASP A 4 -11.53 8.94 -2.42
CA ASP A 4 -12.35 9.50 -3.48
C ASP A 4 -12.52 8.53 -4.66
N VAL A 5 -11.43 7.90 -5.10
CA VAL A 5 -11.45 6.89 -6.17
C VAL A 5 -12.34 5.71 -5.82
N LEU A 6 -12.26 5.20 -4.60
CA LEU A 6 -13.10 4.11 -4.13
C LEU A 6 -14.59 4.50 -4.16
N LEU A 7 -14.94 5.69 -3.70
CA LEU A 7 -16.31 6.20 -3.72
C LEU A 7 -16.84 6.35 -5.14
N GLN A 8 -16.03 6.89 -6.06
CA GLN A 8 -16.39 7.06 -7.47
C GLN A 8 -16.61 5.71 -8.17
N ASN A 9 -15.97 4.65 -7.68
CA ASN A 9 -16.10 3.30 -8.23
C ASN A 9 -17.10 2.43 -7.46
N GLY A 10 -17.99 3.03 -6.66
CA GLY A 10 -19.13 2.36 -6.09
C GLY A 10 -18.94 1.77 -4.69
N ALA A 11 -17.88 2.14 -3.98
CA ALA A 11 -17.73 1.73 -2.59
C ALA A 11 -18.90 2.24 -1.76
N LYS A 12 -19.56 1.34 -1.00
CA LYS A 12 -20.68 1.70 -0.15
C LYS A 12 -20.25 2.42 1.11
N LYS A 13 -19.08 2.07 1.64
CA LYS A 13 -18.52 2.63 2.86
C LYS A 13 -16.99 2.56 2.80
N VAL A 14 -16.33 3.61 3.21
CA VAL A 14 -14.87 3.69 3.26
C VAL A 14 -14.43 4.14 4.66
N TYR A 15 -13.61 3.33 5.30
CA TYR A 15 -12.88 3.72 6.50
C TYR A 15 -11.59 4.41 6.07
N SER A 16 -11.52 5.70 6.25
CA SER A 16 -10.34 6.51 5.91
C SER A 16 -9.46 6.68 7.14
N VAL A 17 -8.44 5.85 7.25
CA VAL A 17 -7.54 5.80 8.41
C VAL A 17 -6.29 6.60 8.14
N ASP A 18 -5.96 7.53 9.04
CA ASP A 18 -4.77 8.36 8.95
C ASP A 18 -4.19 8.61 10.36
N VAL A 19 -2.88 8.56 10.48
CA VAL A 19 -2.19 8.94 11.71
C VAL A 19 -2.20 10.46 11.91
N GLY A 20 -2.32 11.23 10.84
CA GLY A 20 -2.39 12.68 10.83
C GLY A 20 -3.78 13.23 11.15
N TYR A 21 -3.88 14.54 11.02
CA TYR A 21 -5.12 15.29 11.26
C TYR A 21 -5.33 16.35 10.18
N GLY A 22 -6.58 16.53 9.75
CA GLY A 22 -6.96 17.58 8.83
C GLY A 22 -6.52 17.39 7.38
N GLN A 23 -6.01 16.20 7.01
CA GLN A 23 -5.52 15.93 5.67
C GLN A 23 -6.60 15.47 4.69
N LEU A 24 -7.68 14.90 5.19
CA LEU A 24 -8.80 14.47 4.37
C LEU A 24 -9.56 15.70 3.84
N ALA A 25 -9.83 15.73 2.54
CA ALA A 25 -10.58 16.81 1.92
C ALA A 25 -11.95 17.01 2.59
N TRP A 26 -12.37 18.26 2.71
CA TRP A 26 -13.61 18.64 3.41
C TRP A 26 -14.84 17.89 2.86
N SER A 27 -14.96 17.80 1.54
CA SER A 27 -16.04 17.08 0.86
C SER A 27 -16.10 15.59 1.25
N LEU A 28 -14.95 14.97 1.47
CA LEU A 28 -14.86 13.57 1.91
C LEU A 28 -15.18 13.41 3.39
N ARG A 29 -14.78 14.39 4.22
CA ARG A 29 -15.11 14.39 5.65
C ARG A 29 -16.63 14.46 5.90
N GLN A 30 -17.36 15.14 5.03
CA GLN A 30 -18.80 15.29 5.08
C GLN A 30 -19.57 14.19 4.37
N ASN A 31 -18.92 13.33 3.63
CA ASN A 31 -19.56 12.24 2.91
C ASN A 31 -20.05 11.16 3.87
N GLU A 32 -21.35 10.84 3.81
CA GLU A 32 -21.98 9.84 4.69
C GLU A 32 -21.38 8.44 4.54
N ARG A 33 -20.79 8.14 3.39
CA ARG A 33 -20.12 6.86 3.11
C ARG A 33 -18.70 6.79 3.67
N VAL A 34 -18.16 7.86 4.22
CA VAL A 34 -16.80 7.92 4.75
C VAL A 34 -16.83 7.95 6.27
N VAL A 35 -16.14 7.00 6.87
CA VAL A 35 -15.81 7.03 8.30
C VAL A 35 -14.39 7.59 8.41
N ASN A 36 -14.29 8.84 8.88
CA ASN A 36 -13.01 9.51 9.07
C ASN A 36 -12.36 9.06 10.38
N MET A 37 -11.22 8.38 10.27
CA MET A 37 -10.45 7.87 11.41
C MET A 37 -9.07 8.53 11.44
N GLU A 38 -9.04 9.80 11.80
CA GLU A 38 -7.81 10.57 11.99
C GLU A 38 -7.15 10.24 13.34
N ARG A 39 -5.88 10.61 13.48
CA ARG A 39 -5.05 10.32 14.66
C ARG A 39 -5.10 8.85 15.06
N THR A 40 -5.22 7.98 14.08
CA THR A 40 -5.36 6.54 14.26
C THR A 40 -4.18 5.84 13.60
N ASN A 41 -3.46 5.04 14.38
CA ASN A 41 -2.36 4.24 13.86
C ASN A 41 -2.89 2.90 13.40
N ILE A 42 -2.90 2.70 12.08
CA ILE A 42 -3.38 1.46 11.43
C ILE A 42 -2.66 0.20 11.94
N ARG A 43 -1.43 0.31 12.40
CA ARG A 43 -0.67 -0.82 12.93
C ARG A 43 -1.35 -1.48 14.14
N TYR A 44 -2.12 -0.71 14.91
CA TYR A 44 -2.78 -1.17 16.13
C TYR A 44 -4.30 -1.22 16.03
N ILE A 45 -4.85 -1.04 14.83
CA ILE A 45 -6.28 -1.10 14.61
C ILE A 45 -6.77 -2.55 14.65
N SER A 46 -7.97 -2.75 15.17
CA SER A 46 -8.59 -4.06 15.28
C SER A 46 -10.06 -4.03 14.85
N SER A 47 -10.70 -5.20 14.89
CA SER A 47 -12.14 -5.33 14.63
C SER A 47 -13.02 -4.57 15.63
N GLU A 48 -12.48 -4.09 16.74
CA GLU A 48 -13.22 -3.22 17.66
C GLU A 48 -13.50 -1.85 17.02
N GLN A 49 -12.52 -1.30 16.29
CA GLN A 49 -12.68 -0.02 15.61
C GLN A 49 -13.32 -0.17 14.22
N ILE A 50 -13.07 -1.29 13.54
CA ILE A 50 -13.66 -1.63 12.24
C ILE A 50 -14.35 -2.98 12.38
N PRO A 51 -15.62 -3.00 12.81
CA PRO A 51 -16.32 -4.25 13.13
C PRO A 51 -16.84 -5.00 11.91
N GLU A 52 -16.90 -4.33 10.77
CA GLU A 52 -17.37 -4.94 9.52
C GLU A 52 -16.23 -5.65 8.80
N PRO A 53 -16.48 -6.83 8.18
CA PRO A 53 -15.51 -7.43 7.27
C PRO A 53 -15.19 -6.49 6.12
N ILE A 54 -13.92 -6.32 5.82
CA ILE A 54 -13.47 -5.41 4.77
C ILE A 54 -13.28 -6.18 3.46
N ASP A 55 -13.90 -5.70 2.39
CA ASP A 55 -13.80 -6.30 1.04
C ASP A 55 -12.48 -5.94 0.36
N MET A 56 -12.02 -4.72 0.55
CA MET A 56 -10.82 -4.19 -0.09
C MET A 56 -10.11 -3.18 0.81
N ALA A 57 -8.79 -3.26 0.83
CA ALA A 57 -7.94 -2.26 1.47
C ALA A 57 -6.99 -1.63 0.44
N VAL A 58 -6.74 -0.34 0.61
CA VAL A 58 -5.74 0.40 -0.17
C VAL A 58 -4.78 1.08 0.78
N MET A 59 -3.48 0.90 0.56
CA MET A 59 -2.43 1.41 1.44
C MET A 59 -1.52 2.36 0.69
N ASP A 60 -1.53 3.61 1.10
CA ASP A 60 -0.59 4.66 0.69
C ASP A 60 0.06 5.22 1.96
N LEU A 61 1.14 4.59 2.39
CA LEU A 61 1.80 4.86 3.66
C LEU A 61 3.10 5.62 3.45
N SER A 62 3.44 6.47 4.42
CA SER A 62 4.70 7.19 4.46
C SER A 62 5.40 7.01 5.81
N PHE A 63 6.74 6.95 5.79
CA PHE A 63 7.60 6.87 6.97
C PHE A 63 7.44 5.58 7.78
N ILE A 64 6.90 4.52 7.19
CA ILE A 64 6.76 3.21 7.82
C ILE A 64 6.85 2.13 6.75
N SER A 65 7.40 0.97 7.10
CA SER A 65 7.40 -0.19 6.21
C SER A 65 6.00 -0.81 6.15
N ILE A 66 5.59 -1.22 4.94
CA ILE A 66 4.38 -2.01 4.72
C ILE A 66 4.34 -3.26 5.60
N LYS A 67 5.48 -3.89 5.83
CA LYS A 67 5.59 -5.11 6.64
C LYS A 67 5.07 -4.93 8.07
N LEU A 68 5.18 -3.72 8.63
CA LEU A 68 4.70 -3.43 9.98
C LEU A 68 3.18 -3.24 10.04
N VAL A 69 2.56 -2.89 8.93
CA VAL A 69 1.12 -2.57 8.84
C VAL A 69 0.33 -3.73 8.26
N LEU A 70 0.92 -4.48 7.35
CA LEU A 70 0.24 -5.54 6.60
C LEU A 70 -0.45 -6.58 7.49
N PRO A 71 0.12 -7.05 8.62
CA PRO A 71 -0.58 -7.99 9.50
C PRO A 71 -1.91 -7.44 10.04
N ALA A 72 -1.95 -6.18 10.47
CA ALA A 72 -3.17 -5.56 10.99
C ALA A 72 -4.24 -5.41 9.91
N VAL A 73 -3.86 -4.94 8.73
CA VAL A 73 -4.79 -4.79 7.60
C VAL A 73 -5.31 -6.15 7.13
N CYS A 74 -4.43 -7.16 7.06
CA CYS A 74 -4.80 -8.52 6.70
C CYS A 74 -5.87 -9.09 7.64
N SER A 75 -5.74 -8.83 8.95
CA SER A 75 -6.71 -9.30 9.93
C SER A 75 -8.11 -8.70 9.74
N LEU A 76 -8.21 -7.52 9.15
CA LEU A 76 -9.47 -6.83 8.88
C LEU A 76 -10.12 -7.25 7.56
N LEU A 77 -9.34 -7.74 6.61
CA LEU A 77 -9.85 -8.21 5.33
C LEU A 77 -10.61 -9.52 5.51
N LYS A 78 -11.71 -9.66 4.79
CA LYS A 78 -12.37 -10.96 4.63
C LYS A 78 -11.49 -11.92 3.81
N ASP A 79 -11.74 -13.22 3.94
CA ASP A 79 -11.11 -14.22 3.08
C ASP A 79 -11.43 -13.93 1.61
N GLY A 80 -10.42 -13.98 0.75
CA GLY A 80 -10.53 -13.57 -0.65
C GLY A 80 -10.60 -12.07 -0.87
N GLY A 81 -10.48 -11.25 0.18
CA GLY A 81 -10.45 -9.80 0.06
C GLY A 81 -9.20 -9.28 -0.66
N ASP A 82 -9.33 -8.13 -1.29
CA ASP A 82 -8.31 -7.52 -2.12
C ASP A 82 -7.54 -6.44 -1.37
N LEU A 83 -6.25 -6.33 -1.67
CA LEU A 83 -5.39 -5.28 -1.14
C LEU A 83 -4.51 -4.71 -2.24
N VAL A 84 -4.49 -3.40 -2.36
CA VAL A 84 -3.54 -2.67 -3.21
C VAL A 84 -2.69 -1.79 -2.34
N CYS A 85 -1.37 -1.87 -2.48
CA CYS A 85 -0.46 -1.01 -1.76
C CYS A 85 0.60 -0.39 -2.66
N LEU A 86 1.02 0.82 -2.29
CA LEU A 86 2.19 1.47 -2.87
C LEU A 86 3.44 1.01 -2.13
N ILE A 87 4.35 0.39 -2.85
CA ILE A 87 5.70 0.09 -2.35
C ILE A 87 6.57 1.30 -2.64
N LYS A 88 7.08 1.90 -1.58
CA LYS A 88 7.90 3.12 -1.62
C LYS A 88 9.31 2.79 -1.15
N PRO A 89 10.27 2.58 -2.05
CA PRO A 89 11.63 2.20 -1.68
C PRO A 89 12.26 3.12 -0.63
N GLN A 90 11.94 4.42 -0.66
CA GLN A 90 12.45 5.40 0.30
C GLN A 90 12.04 5.13 1.76
N PHE A 91 10.99 4.33 2.00
CA PHE A 91 10.52 3.95 3.34
C PHE A 91 10.73 2.45 3.66
N GLU A 92 11.21 1.69 2.69
CA GLU A 92 11.47 0.25 2.84
C GLU A 92 12.97 -0.09 2.92
N ALA A 93 13.81 0.69 2.24
CA ALA A 93 15.25 0.49 2.20
C ALA A 93 15.94 0.93 3.50
N GLY A 94 17.15 0.41 3.73
CA GLY A 94 18.01 0.86 4.82
C GLY A 94 18.40 2.34 4.66
N ARG A 95 18.68 3.00 5.76
CA ARG A 95 19.06 4.44 5.75
C ARG A 95 20.27 4.74 4.87
N GLU A 96 21.22 3.81 4.81
CA GLU A 96 22.44 3.90 4.01
C GLU A 96 22.16 3.82 2.50
N GLU A 97 21.05 3.25 2.11
CA GLU A 97 20.64 3.08 0.73
C GLU A 97 19.78 4.24 0.20
N VAL A 98 19.33 5.10 1.12
CA VAL A 98 18.55 6.29 0.79
C VAL A 98 19.49 7.46 0.57
N GLY A 99 19.49 8.00 -0.63
CA GLY A 99 20.34 9.12 -1.02
C GLY A 99 19.92 10.46 -0.42
N LYS A 100 20.64 11.50 -0.81
CA LYS A 100 20.31 12.88 -0.46
C LYS A 100 18.86 13.19 -0.87
N LYS A 101 18.17 13.99 -0.07
CA LYS A 101 16.75 14.37 -0.27
C LYS A 101 15.74 13.22 -0.15
N GLY A 102 16.14 12.08 0.43
CA GLY A 102 15.24 10.95 0.64
C GLY A 102 14.89 10.20 -0.65
N VAL A 103 15.79 10.14 -1.63
CA VAL A 103 15.55 9.47 -2.90
C VAL A 103 16.39 8.21 -3.04
N VAL A 104 15.73 7.10 -3.39
CA VAL A 104 16.39 5.85 -3.75
C VAL A 104 16.47 5.76 -5.27
N ARG A 105 17.69 5.72 -5.80
CA ARG A 105 17.96 5.71 -7.25
C ARG A 105 18.51 4.39 -7.76
N ASP A 106 19.05 3.58 -6.91
CA ASP A 106 19.69 2.32 -7.28
C ASP A 106 18.64 1.25 -7.64
N LYS A 107 18.76 0.70 -8.86
CA LYS A 107 17.86 -0.36 -9.33
C LYS A 107 17.92 -1.62 -8.47
N GLY A 108 19.13 -1.97 -8.00
CA GLY A 108 19.32 -3.12 -7.12
C GLY A 108 18.60 -2.96 -5.79
N VAL A 109 18.58 -1.76 -5.24
CA VAL A 109 17.83 -1.45 -4.02
C VAL A 109 16.31 -1.55 -4.27
N HIS A 110 15.81 -1.02 -5.39
CA HIS A 110 14.40 -1.17 -5.77
C HIS A 110 14.02 -2.65 -5.87
N LEU A 111 14.84 -3.45 -6.55
CA LEU A 111 14.59 -4.88 -6.70
C LEU A 111 14.57 -5.60 -5.34
N SER A 112 15.56 -5.32 -4.50
CA SER A 112 15.66 -5.91 -3.16
C SER A 112 14.45 -5.58 -2.30
N VAL A 113 13.99 -4.33 -2.33
CA VAL A 113 12.78 -3.88 -1.63
C VAL A 113 11.56 -4.64 -2.11
N ILE A 114 11.35 -4.73 -3.42
CA ILE A 114 10.22 -5.44 -4.01
C ILE A 114 10.25 -6.91 -3.61
N GLU A 115 11.37 -7.58 -3.81
CA GLU A 115 11.52 -9.01 -3.45
C GLU A 115 11.25 -9.26 -1.96
N SER A 116 11.68 -8.36 -1.11
CA SER A 116 11.41 -8.43 0.33
C SER A 116 9.91 -8.38 0.65
N ILE A 117 9.14 -7.55 -0.04
CA ILE A 117 7.68 -7.49 0.12
C ILE A 117 7.02 -8.74 -0.47
N LEU A 118 7.44 -9.18 -1.65
CA LEU A 118 6.90 -10.41 -2.28
C LEU A 118 7.12 -11.64 -1.41
N ASN A 119 8.27 -11.75 -0.77
CA ASN A 119 8.59 -12.86 0.12
C ASN A 119 7.86 -12.77 1.48
N PHE A 120 7.55 -11.56 1.93
CA PHE A 120 6.84 -11.35 3.20
C PHE A 120 5.33 -11.65 3.09
N ALA A 121 4.69 -11.32 1.99
CA ALA A 121 3.25 -11.42 1.83
C ALA A 121 2.67 -12.80 2.19
N PRO A 122 3.24 -13.94 1.74
CA PRO A 122 2.73 -15.26 2.13
C PRO A 122 2.77 -15.52 3.64
N SER A 123 3.74 -14.94 4.36
CA SER A 123 3.87 -15.12 5.81
C SER A 123 2.70 -14.54 6.61
N VAL A 124 1.94 -13.65 6.04
CA VAL A 124 0.74 -13.04 6.62
C VAL A 124 -0.54 -13.47 5.92
N GLY A 125 -0.49 -14.54 5.14
CA GLY A 125 -1.66 -15.12 4.49
C GLY A 125 -2.12 -14.39 3.22
N MET A 126 -1.25 -13.61 2.58
CA MET A 126 -1.54 -12.89 1.34
C MET A 126 -0.86 -13.55 0.14
N THR A 127 -1.56 -13.62 -0.97
CA THR A 127 -0.99 -14.00 -2.27
C THR A 127 -0.81 -12.76 -3.12
N VAL A 128 0.39 -12.54 -3.63
CA VAL A 128 0.66 -11.44 -4.58
C VAL A 128 0.12 -11.81 -5.95
N MET A 129 -0.82 -11.00 -6.45
CA MET A 129 -1.52 -11.24 -7.71
C MET A 129 -1.04 -10.34 -8.85
N GLY A 130 -0.32 -9.28 -8.54
CA GLY A 130 0.19 -8.37 -9.55
C GLY A 130 1.17 -7.36 -8.99
N LEU A 131 2.03 -6.86 -9.87
CA LEU A 131 2.99 -5.80 -9.56
C LEU A 131 3.22 -4.96 -10.82
N ASP A 132 3.24 -3.66 -10.66
CA ASP A 132 3.66 -2.73 -11.71
C ASP A 132 4.24 -1.47 -11.05
N PHE A 133 4.90 -0.61 -11.82
CA PHE A 133 5.35 0.68 -11.32
C PHE A 133 4.25 1.74 -11.47
N SER A 134 4.22 2.69 -10.54
CA SER A 134 3.34 3.85 -10.66
C SER A 134 3.70 4.67 -11.90
N PRO A 135 2.72 5.13 -12.69
CA PRO A 135 3.00 5.94 -13.87
C PRO A 135 3.53 7.35 -13.53
N ILE A 136 3.44 7.76 -12.28
CA ILE A 136 3.94 9.03 -11.78
C ILE A 136 4.94 8.80 -10.66
N LYS A 137 5.93 9.68 -10.58
CA LYS A 137 6.87 9.67 -9.45
C LYS A 137 6.24 10.21 -8.19
N GLY A 138 6.67 9.70 -7.05
CA GLY A 138 6.37 10.23 -5.74
C GLY A 138 7.21 11.48 -5.41
N PRO A 139 7.15 11.94 -4.16
CA PRO A 139 7.91 13.10 -3.69
C PRO A 139 9.40 12.99 -4.02
N GLU A 140 10.01 14.14 -4.33
CA GLU A 140 11.43 14.27 -4.67
C GLU A 140 11.89 13.44 -5.87
N GLY A 141 10.95 12.85 -6.61
CA GLY A 141 11.21 12.05 -7.78
C GLY A 141 11.43 10.56 -7.51
N ASN A 142 10.97 10.04 -6.39
CA ASN A 142 11.01 8.61 -6.10
C ASN A 142 10.12 7.81 -7.05
N ILE A 143 10.63 6.71 -7.56
CA ILE A 143 9.83 5.71 -8.27
C ILE A 143 9.15 4.83 -7.23
N GLU A 144 7.84 4.65 -7.38
CA GLU A 144 7.01 3.85 -6.49
C GLU A 144 6.34 2.72 -7.28
N TYR A 145 5.94 1.65 -6.60
CA TYR A 145 5.38 0.47 -7.23
C TYR A 145 4.01 0.15 -6.66
N LEU A 146 3.11 -0.34 -7.52
CA LEU A 146 1.78 -0.80 -7.15
C LEU A 146 1.80 -2.32 -7.01
N CYS A 147 1.41 -2.82 -5.85
CA CYS A 147 1.32 -4.24 -5.58
C CYS A 147 -0.13 -4.62 -5.25
N TYR A 148 -0.66 -5.58 -5.99
CA TYR A 148 -1.97 -6.16 -5.76
C TYR A 148 -1.85 -7.51 -5.08
N MET A 149 -2.56 -7.68 -3.97
CA MET A 149 -2.58 -8.90 -3.18
C MET A 149 -4.02 -9.35 -2.93
N LYS A 150 -4.18 -10.64 -2.65
CA LYS A 150 -5.45 -11.25 -2.29
C LYS A 150 -5.29 -12.08 -1.03
N LYS A 151 -6.21 -11.94 -0.07
CA LYS A 151 -6.13 -12.70 1.19
C LYS A 151 -6.53 -14.14 0.96
N GLY A 152 -5.60 -15.04 1.25
CA GLY A 152 -5.75 -16.48 1.09
C GLY A 152 -4.68 -17.07 0.18
N SER A 153 -4.86 -18.34 -0.15
CA SER A 153 -3.98 -19.08 -1.05
C SER A 153 -4.63 -19.19 -2.42
N PHE A 154 -4.01 -18.58 -3.42
CA PHE A 154 -4.47 -18.55 -4.81
C PHE A 154 -3.33 -18.92 -5.74
N ASP A 155 -3.65 -19.30 -6.97
CA ASP A 155 -2.67 -19.45 -8.04
C ASP A 155 -2.07 -18.08 -8.36
N ALA A 156 -0.81 -17.90 -7.94
CA ALA A 156 -0.11 -16.64 -8.15
C ALA A 156 0.50 -16.57 -9.56
N PRO A 157 0.36 -15.44 -10.26
CA PRO A 157 1.10 -15.22 -11.50
C PRO A 157 2.61 -15.15 -11.21
N ILE A 158 3.41 -15.47 -12.22
CA ILE A 158 4.85 -15.26 -12.15
C ILE A 158 5.10 -13.75 -12.31
N ILE A 159 5.78 -13.15 -11.32
CA ILE A 159 6.11 -11.73 -11.32
C ILE A 159 7.61 -11.58 -11.61
N ASP A 160 7.93 -10.96 -12.73
CA ASP A 160 9.29 -10.57 -13.06
C ASP A 160 9.61 -9.18 -12.51
N ALA A 161 10.00 -9.15 -11.23
CA ALA A 161 10.29 -7.91 -10.52
C ALA A 161 11.45 -7.14 -11.18
N GLN A 162 12.46 -7.85 -11.70
CA GLN A 162 13.59 -7.22 -12.38
C GLN A 162 13.15 -6.49 -13.64
N ALA A 163 12.32 -7.11 -14.47
CA ALA A 163 11.80 -6.47 -15.68
C ALA A 163 10.96 -5.22 -15.35
N ILE A 164 10.18 -5.28 -14.29
CA ILE A 164 9.38 -4.14 -13.83
C ILE A 164 10.27 -2.97 -13.35
N VAL A 165 11.31 -3.27 -12.58
CA VAL A 165 12.28 -2.25 -12.15
C VAL A 165 12.99 -1.63 -13.35
N GLU A 166 13.49 -2.44 -14.29
CA GLU A 166 14.12 -1.93 -15.51
C GLU A 166 13.17 -1.01 -16.29
N ALA A 167 11.95 -1.45 -16.54
CA ALA A 167 10.94 -0.64 -17.25
C ALA A 167 10.62 0.67 -16.54
N SER A 168 10.55 0.68 -15.19
CA SER A 168 10.30 1.89 -14.44
C SER A 168 11.40 2.94 -14.58
N HIS A 169 12.66 2.51 -14.58
CA HIS A 169 13.81 3.38 -14.74
C HIS A 169 14.01 3.88 -16.20
N GLU A 170 13.48 3.16 -17.17
CA GLU A 170 13.52 3.58 -18.57
C GLU A 170 12.44 4.61 -18.91
N LYS A 171 11.25 4.47 -18.30
CA LYS A 171 10.06 5.29 -18.61
C LYS A 171 9.92 6.53 -17.75
N LEU A 172 10.49 6.52 -16.58
CA LEU A 172 10.44 7.60 -15.60
C LEU A 172 11.80 8.25 -15.39
#